data_f34cd28660a9d727d4c0983d370ae93e
#
_entry.id   f34cd28660a9d727d4c0983d370ae93e
#
_cell.length_a   1.000
_cell.length_b   1.000
_cell.length_c   1.000
_cell.angle_alpha   90.00
_cell.angle_beta   90.00
_cell.angle_gamma   90.00
#
_symmetry.space_group_name_H-M   'P 1'
#
loop_
_entity.id
_entity.type
_entity.pdbx_description
1 polymer ?
#
loop_
_entity_poly.entity_id
_entity_poly.type
_entity_poly.pdbx_seq_one_letter_code
_entity_poly.pdbx_strand_id
1 'polypeptide(L)'
;GRYSSKKIHIIAPAGKQVTVFMDYQTEEKLAVRTSLSVEEHARVRLVQLQHTAENSLVYNQIEGECAKNARIELVQIYLGKGDIYSDTTINLNGDASTFRSDIGYIGQHTHIIDMNEVVNHYGKHTESEINVGGALRDGAKKIFRGTIDFETGSSDSVGNELENVLMLGDDV
;
A
#
# COMPACT_ATOMS: atom_id res chain seq x y z
N GLY A 1 -12.37 -1.85 24.16
CA GLY A 1 -12.52 -2.63 22.92
C GLY A 1 -11.36 -3.60 22.77
N ARG A 2 -11.60 -4.72 22.14
CA ARG A 2 -10.54 -5.70 21.87
C ARG A 2 -9.57 -5.16 20.85
N TYR A 3 -8.32 -5.55 20.97
CA TYR A 3 -7.24 -5.20 20.07
C TYR A 3 -6.55 -6.48 19.64
N SER A 4 -6.33 -6.65 18.36
CA SER A 4 -5.53 -7.74 17.83
C SER A 4 -4.38 -7.22 16.96
N SER A 5 -3.27 -7.93 16.96
CA SER A 5 -2.12 -7.59 16.12
C SER A 5 -1.59 -8.83 15.40
N LYS A 6 -1.13 -8.62 14.17
CA LYS A 6 -0.52 -9.64 13.31
C LYS A 6 0.79 -9.11 12.75
N LYS A 7 1.80 -9.99 12.73
CA LYS A 7 3.04 -9.76 11.99
C LYS A 7 3.18 -10.85 10.93
N ILE A 8 3.44 -10.46 9.70
CA ILE A 8 3.50 -11.35 8.55
C ILE A 8 4.81 -11.06 7.82
N HIS A 9 5.56 -12.11 7.54
CA HIS A 9 6.74 -12.06 6.69
C HIS A 9 6.49 -12.80 5.40
N ILE A 10 6.72 -12.14 4.27
CA ILE A 10 6.63 -12.73 2.93
C ILE A 10 8.01 -12.66 2.32
N ILE A 11 8.56 -13.82 1.99
CA ILE A 11 9.86 -13.94 1.34
C ILE A 11 9.62 -14.56 -0.03
N ALA A 12 10.02 -13.88 -1.09
CA ALA A 12 10.07 -14.43 -2.44
C ALA A 12 11.53 -14.76 -2.78
N PRO A 13 11.91 -16.05 -2.80
CA PRO A 13 13.26 -16.47 -3.17
C PRO A 13 13.58 -16.10 -4.62
N ALA A 14 14.87 -16.01 -4.94
CA ALA A 14 15.35 -15.60 -6.24
C ALA A 14 14.65 -16.31 -7.41
N GLY A 15 14.18 -15.53 -8.37
CA GLY A 15 13.46 -16.00 -9.56
C GLY A 15 12.06 -16.55 -9.30
N LYS A 16 11.53 -16.49 -8.09
CA LYS A 16 10.18 -17.01 -7.76
C LYS A 16 9.12 -15.90 -7.84
N GLN A 17 7.89 -16.36 -8.09
CA GLN A 17 6.71 -15.50 -8.06
C GLN A 17 5.80 -15.94 -6.91
N VAL A 18 5.42 -14.99 -6.07
CA VAL A 18 4.56 -15.22 -4.91
C VAL A 18 3.37 -14.27 -5.00
N THR A 19 2.16 -14.81 -4.88
CA THR A 19 0.94 -14.02 -4.76
C THR A 19 0.29 -14.32 -3.41
N VAL A 20 0.03 -13.28 -2.64
CA VAL A 20 -0.63 -13.40 -1.33
C VAL A 20 -1.90 -12.56 -1.36
N PHE A 21 -3.00 -13.14 -0.94
CA PHE A 21 -4.26 -12.47 -0.75
C PHE A 21 -4.56 -12.38 0.75
N MET A 22 -4.83 -11.16 1.22
CA MET A 22 -5.20 -10.88 2.60
C MET A 22 -6.59 -10.26 2.63
N ASP A 23 -7.51 -10.90 3.31
CA ASP A 23 -8.86 -10.39 3.56
C ASP A 23 -8.97 -9.97 5.04
N TYR A 24 -9.16 -8.67 5.27
CA TYR A 24 -9.29 -8.10 6.61
C TYR A 24 -10.76 -7.85 6.90
N GLN A 25 -11.32 -8.71 7.75
CA GLN A 25 -12.66 -8.54 8.29
C GLN A 25 -12.53 -8.31 9.79
N THR A 26 -12.86 -7.12 10.24
CA THR A 26 -12.79 -6.78 11.66
C THR A 26 -13.95 -5.90 12.10
N GLU A 27 -14.43 -6.16 13.31
CA GLU A 27 -15.41 -5.34 14.04
C GLU A 27 -14.75 -4.50 15.14
N GLU A 28 -13.43 -4.64 15.31
CA GLU A 28 -12.67 -4.07 16.41
C GLU A 28 -11.40 -3.37 15.89
N LYS A 29 -10.42 -3.18 16.78
CA LYS A 29 -9.11 -2.62 16.42
C LYS A 29 -8.16 -3.72 15.98
N LEU A 30 -7.61 -3.57 14.78
CA LEU A 30 -6.67 -4.51 14.18
C LEU A 30 -5.39 -3.77 13.75
N ALA A 31 -4.23 -4.25 14.18
CA ALA A 31 -2.96 -3.81 13.62
C ALA A 31 -2.30 -4.97 12.84
N VAL A 32 -1.92 -4.70 11.60
CA VAL A 32 -1.20 -5.66 10.77
C VAL A 32 0.10 -5.02 10.30
N ARG A 33 1.22 -5.72 10.51
CA ARG A 33 2.51 -5.36 9.95
C ARG A 33 2.94 -6.47 9.00
N THR A 34 3.19 -6.11 7.74
CA THR A 34 3.66 -7.01 6.69
C THR A 34 5.03 -6.56 6.24
N SER A 35 6.00 -7.45 6.23
CA SER A 35 7.31 -7.20 5.62
C SER A 35 7.51 -8.12 4.42
N LEU A 36 8.01 -7.53 3.32
CA LEU A 36 8.27 -8.19 2.06
C LEU A 36 9.78 -8.20 1.82
N SER A 37 10.34 -9.39 1.60
CA SER A 37 11.72 -9.55 1.15
C SER A 37 11.72 -10.22 -0.21
N VAL A 38 12.06 -9.46 -1.25
CA VAL A 38 11.95 -9.91 -2.63
C VAL A 38 13.35 -10.01 -3.23
N GLU A 39 13.83 -11.24 -3.38
CA GLU A 39 15.17 -11.54 -3.87
C GLU A 39 15.32 -11.28 -5.37
N GLU A 40 16.54 -11.40 -5.90
CA GLU A 40 16.84 -11.10 -7.30
C GLU A 40 15.92 -11.84 -8.28
N HIS A 41 15.40 -11.10 -9.27
CA HIS A 41 14.48 -11.62 -10.29
C HIS A 41 13.16 -12.21 -9.74
N ALA A 42 12.88 -12.03 -8.46
CA ALA A 42 11.63 -12.49 -7.84
C ALA A 42 10.51 -11.47 -7.99
N ARG A 43 9.27 -11.93 -7.80
CA ARG A 43 8.09 -11.06 -7.80
C ARG A 43 7.20 -11.40 -6.62
N VAL A 44 6.69 -10.36 -5.96
CA VAL A 44 5.61 -10.46 -4.99
C VAL A 44 4.43 -9.65 -5.50
N ARG A 45 3.25 -10.26 -5.52
CA ARG A 45 1.98 -9.55 -5.60
C ARG A 45 1.25 -9.72 -4.28
N LEU A 46 1.02 -8.62 -3.58
CA LEU A 46 0.24 -8.58 -2.35
C LEU A 46 -1.09 -7.90 -2.63
N VAL A 47 -2.18 -8.61 -2.41
CA VAL A 47 -3.55 -8.08 -2.54
C VAL A 47 -4.17 -8.02 -1.16
N GLN A 48 -4.58 -6.84 -0.73
CA GLN A 48 -5.25 -6.61 0.55
C GLN A 48 -6.66 -6.07 0.31
N LEU A 49 -7.65 -6.83 0.73
CA LEU A 49 -9.05 -6.39 0.81
C LEU A 49 -9.35 -6.06 2.26
N GLN A 50 -9.75 -4.82 2.53
CA GLN A 50 -10.12 -4.36 3.86
C GLN A 50 -11.60 -4.03 3.89
N HIS A 51 -12.35 -4.90 4.56
CA HIS A 51 -13.79 -4.79 4.75
C HIS A 51 -14.08 -4.64 6.24
N THR A 52 -14.02 -3.41 6.72
CA THR A 52 -14.08 -3.07 8.13
C THR A 52 -15.49 -2.69 8.55
N ALA A 53 -15.93 -3.11 9.75
CA ALA A 53 -17.21 -2.72 10.31
C ALA A 53 -17.20 -1.26 10.79
N GLU A 54 -18.37 -0.69 10.95
CA GLU A 54 -18.54 0.63 11.58
C GLU A 54 -17.92 0.66 12.98
N ASN A 55 -17.23 1.74 13.33
CA ASN A 55 -16.48 1.93 14.58
C ASN A 55 -15.28 0.98 14.78
N SER A 56 -14.87 0.25 13.75
CA SER A 56 -13.60 -0.48 13.77
C SER A 56 -12.43 0.42 13.33
N LEU A 57 -11.21 -0.05 13.57
CA LEU A 57 -10.00 0.66 13.23
C LEU A 57 -8.95 -0.32 12.75
N VAL A 58 -8.38 -0.07 11.57
CA VAL A 58 -7.26 -0.84 11.05
C VAL A 58 -6.01 0.04 10.95
N TYR A 59 -4.92 -0.43 11.56
CA TYR A 59 -3.57 0.04 11.29
C TYR A 59 -2.87 -0.99 10.41
N ASN A 60 -2.53 -0.61 9.18
CA ASN A 60 -1.87 -1.46 8.22
C ASN A 60 -0.49 -0.89 7.89
N GLN A 61 0.56 -1.63 8.17
CA GLN A 61 1.92 -1.25 7.84
C GLN A 61 2.55 -2.26 6.90
N ILE A 62 3.16 -1.78 5.81
CA ILE A 62 3.86 -2.58 4.83
C ILE A 62 5.28 -2.03 4.67
N GLU A 63 6.27 -2.88 4.79
CA GLU A 63 7.66 -2.58 4.51
C GLU A 63 8.18 -3.57 3.47
N GLY A 64 8.82 -3.10 2.41
CA GLY A 64 9.30 -3.95 1.32
C GLY A 64 10.74 -3.64 0.91
N GLU A 65 11.52 -4.69 0.73
CA GLU A 65 12.89 -4.66 0.22
C GLU A 65 12.95 -5.38 -1.13
N CYS A 66 13.39 -4.68 -2.16
CA CYS A 66 13.37 -5.14 -3.53
C CYS A 66 14.79 -5.23 -4.09
N ALA A 67 15.28 -6.45 -4.31
CA ALA A 67 16.60 -6.72 -4.86
C ALA A 67 16.65 -6.46 -6.37
N LYS A 68 17.80 -6.72 -6.99
CA LYS A 68 18.03 -6.48 -8.42
C LYS A 68 17.03 -7.21 -9.32
N ASN A 69 16.44 -6.48 -10.28
CA ASN A 69 15.41 -6.99 -11.18
C ASN A 69 14.19 -7.60 -10.49
N ALA A 70 14.00 -7.32 -9.20
CA ALA A 70 12.85 -7.80 -8.45
C ALA A 70 11.66 -6.85 -8.58
N ARG A 71 10.46 -7.32 -8.26
CA ARG A 71 9.23 -6.54 -8.39
C ARG A 71 8.29 -6.77 -7.22
N ILE A 72 7.75 -5.67 -6.70
CA ILE A 72 6.62 -5.66 -5.77
C ILE A 72 5.41 -5.03 -6.46
N GLU A 73 4.28 -5.74 -6.43
CA GLU A 73 2.97 -5.22 -6.83
C GLU A 73 2.06 -5.25 -5.61
N LEU A 74 1.53 -4.09 -5.24
CA LEU A 74 0.60 -3.92 -4.14
C LEU A 74 -0.76 -3.52 -4.68
N VAL A 75 -1.80 -4.24 -4.30
CA VAL A 75 -3.19 -3.87 -4.58
C VAL A 75 -3.91 -3.78 -3.25
N GLN A 76 -4.46 -2.60 -2.94
CA GLN A 76 -5.20 -2.36 -1.71
C GLN A 76 -6.61 -1.87 -2.04
N ILE A 77 -7.61 -2.50 -1.44
CA ILE A 77 -9.02 -2.16 -1.65
C ILE A 77 -9.68 -1.92 -0.29
N TYR A 78 -10.16 -0.71 -0.10
CA TYR A 78 -10.80 -0.26 1.15
C TYR A 78 -12.29 -0.06 0.92
N LEU A 79 -13.11 -1.01 1.40
CA LEU A 79 -14.56 -1.03 1.20
C LEU A 79 -15.36 -0.95 2.52
N GLY A 80 -14.67 -0.80 3.61
CA GLY A 80 -15.31 -0.84 4.93
C GLY A 80 -16.02 0.44 5.35
N LYS A 81 -16.45 0.48 6.60
CA LYS A 81 -17.05 1.62 7.30
C LYS A 81 -16.23 2.07 8.51
N GLY A 82 -15.13 1.43 8.85
CA GLY A 82 -14.22 1.78 9.93
C GLY A 82 -13.06 2.63 9.47
N ASP A 83 -12.35 3.25 10.37
CA ASP A 83 -11.18 4.04 10.06
C ASP A 83 -10.00 3.17 9.62
N ILE A 84 -9.24 3.67 8.66
CA ILE A 84 -8.07 3.00 8.11
C ILE A 84 -6.89 3.94 8.13
N TYR A 85 -5.78 3.48 8.71
CA TYR A 85 -4.47 4.11 8.65
C TYR A 85 -3.52 3.12 8.00
N SER A 86 -3.04 3.44 6.80
CA SER A 86 -2.14 2.60 6.02
C SER A 86 -0.83 3.32 5.77
N ASP A 87 0.27 2.65 6.10
CA ASP A 87 1.63 3.17 5.94
C ASP A 87 2.48 2.15 5.18
N THR A 88 2.96 2.53 4.01
CA THR A 88 3.74 1.69 3.11
C THR A 88 5.09 2.33 2.86
N THR A 89 6.17 1.58 3.07
CA THR A 89 7.53 1.99 2.71
C THR A 89 8.19 0.91 1.88
N ILE A 90 8.59 1.24 0.66
CA ILE A 90 9.25 0.33 -0.26
C ILE A 90 10.63 0.85 -0.61
N ASN A 91 11.64 0.00 -0.46
CA ASN A 91 13.02 0.28 -0.81
C ASN A 91 13.40 -0.49 -2.08
N LEU A 92 13.65 0.24 -3.16
CA LEU A 92 14.14 -0.29 -4.43
C LEU A 92 15.67 -0.32 -4.41
N ASN A 93 16.22 -1.32 -3.70
CA ASN A 93 17.65 -1.41 -3.40
C ASN A 93 18.49 -1.86 -4.60
N GLY A 94 17.95 -2.76 -5.41
CA GLY A 94 18.70 -3.32 -6.54
C GLY A 94 18.41 -2.61 -7.85
N ASP A 95 19.38 -2.61 -8.76
CA ASP A 95 19.22 -2.06 -10.10
C ASP A 95 18.04 -2.71 -10.82
N ALA A 96 17.28 -1.91 -11.57
CA ALA A 96 16.10 -2.33 -12.32
C ALA A 96 15.00 -3.00 -11.48
N SER A 97 14.99 -2.74 -10.18
CA SER A 97 13.85 -3.14 -9.34
C SER A 97 12.66 -2.22 -9.54
N THR A 98 11.45 -2.75 -9.38
CA THR A 98 10.22 -2.03 -9.69
C THR A 98 9.17 -2.18 -8.60
N PHE A 99 8.39 -1.12 -8.41
CA PHE A 99 7.24 -1.10 -7.52
C PHE A 99 6.00 -0.55 -8.24
N ARG A 100 4.88 -1.20 -8.01
CA ARG A 100 3.57 -0.69 -8.43
C ARG A 100 2.58 -0.81 -7.28
N SER A 101 1.88 0.28 -7.01
CA SER A 101 0.77 0.34 -6.06
C SER A 101 -0.49 0.78 -6.77
N ASP A 102 -1.56 0.01 -6.59
CA ASP A 102 -2.90 0.35 -7.04
C ASP A 102 -3.83 0.34 -5.82
N ILE A 103 -4.33 1.50 -5.41
CA ILE A 103 -5.23 1.68 -4.28
C ILE A 103 -6.61 2.10 -4.74
N GLY A 104 -7.63 1.34 -4.36
CA GLY A 104 -9.03 1.68 -4.57
C GLY A 104 -9.77 1.85 -3.24
N TYR A 105 -10.61 2.88 -3.10
CA TYR A 105 -11.36 3.10 -1.86
C TYR A 105 -12.75 3.67 -2.09
N ILE A 106 -13.64 3.39 -1.14
CA ILE A 106 -14.92 4.05 -0.98
C ILE A 106 -15.03 4.55 0.45
N GLY A 107 -14.96 5.87 0.64
CA GLY A 107 -15.22 6.52 1.91
C GLY A 107 -16.69 6.90 2.05
N GLN A 108 -17.29 6.60 3.20
CA GLN A 108 -18.69 6.87 3.47
C GLN A 108 -18.91 7.17 4.97
N HIS A 109 -20.03 7.79 5.31
CA HIS A 109 -20.31 8.24 6.67
C HIS A 109 -19.25 9.23 7.20
N THR A 110 -18.63 8.95 8.33
CA THR A 110 -17.59 9.79 8.96
C THR A 110 -16.21 9.15 8.96
N HIS A 111 -16.01 8.15 8.08
CA HIS A 111 -14.76 7.43 7.95
C HIS A 111 -13.55 8.32 7.73
N ILE A 112 -12.43 7.90 8.27
CA ILE A 112 -11.11 8.42 7.94
C ILE A 112 -10.32 7.32 7.20
N ILE A 113 -9.85 7.65 6.00
CA ILE A 113 -8.92 6.84 5.22
C ILE A 113 -7.63 7.63 5.10
N ASP A 114 -6.64 7.31 5.93
CA ASP A 114 -5.33 7.95 5.93
C ASP A 114 -4.29 7.00 5.34
N MET A 115 -3.69 7.39 4.23
CA MET A 115 -2.74 6.59 3.47
C MET A 115 -1.43 7.35 3.30
N ASN A 116 -0.32 6.69 3.61
CA ASN A 116 1.02 7.18 3.37
C ASN A 116 1.81 6.15 2.57
N GLU A 117 2.37 6.54 1.43
CA GLU A 117 3.25 5.69 0.64
C GLU A 117 4.59 6.37 0.41
N VAL A 118 5.66 5.68 0.77
CA VAL A 118 7.04 6.13 0.58
C VAL A 118 7.77 5.12 -0.31
N VAL A 119 8.39 5.58 -1.38
CA VAL A 119 9.22 4.76 -2.25
C VAL A 119 10.60 5.36 -2.34
N ASN A 120 11.60 4.64 -1.85
CA ASN A 120 12.99 5.03 -1.89
C ASN A 120 13.71 4.31 -3.03
N HIS A 121 14.26 5.06 -3.98
CA HIS A 121 15.03 4.54 -5.11
C HIS A 121 16.53 4.59 -4.79
N TYR A 122 17.13 3.45 -4.51
CA TYR A 122 18.58 3.30 -4.25
C TYR A 122 19.32 2.76 -5.49
N GLY A 123 18.73 1.79 -6.18
CA GLY A 123 19.31 1.20 -7.39
C GLY A 123 19.18 2.10 -8.62
N LYS A 124 19.92 1.80 -9.68
CA LYS A 124 19.82 2.45 -10.99
C LYS A 124 18.69 1.85 -11.80
N HIS A 125 18.10 2.65 -12.72
CA HIS A 125 17.02 2.19 -13.62
C HIS A 125 15.83 1.60 -12.88
N THR A 126 15.56 2.10 -11.67
CA THR A 126 14.42 1.65 -10.88
C THR A 126 13.15 2.40 -11.28
N GLU A 127 12.00 1.76 -11.15
CA GLU A 127 10.72 2.34 -11.54
C GLU A 127 9.70 2.19 -10.43
N SER A 128 8.93 3.25 -10.17
CA SER A 128 7.78 3.20 -9.28
C SER A 128 6.55 3.86 -9.90
N GLU A 129 5.39 3.27 -9.64
CA GLU A 129 4.10 3.78 -10.07
C GLU A 129 3.09 3.64 -8.92
N ILE A 130 2.51 4.75 -8.52
CA ILE A 130 1.48 4.81 -7.48
C ILE A 130 0.20 5.35 -8.09
N ASN A 131 -0.87 4.56 -8.05
CA ASN A 131 -2.19 4.92 -8.53
C ASN A 131 -3.18 4.84 -7.38
N VAL A 132 -3.81 5.96 -7.06
CA VAL A 132 -4.83 6.04 -6.02
C VAL A 132 -6.12 6.53 -6.63
N GLY A 133 -7.18 5.77 -6.45
CA GLY A 133 -8.49 6.15 -6.98
C GLY A 133 -9.62 5.76 -6.04
N GLY A 134 -10.62 6.61 -5.92
CA GLY A 134 -11.75 6.29 -5.08
C GLY A 134 -12.86 7.31 -5.10
N ALA A 135 -13.87 7.04 -4.29
CA ALA A 135 -15.01 7.90 -4.12
C ALA A 135 -15.24 8.21 -2.64
N LEU A 136 -15.62 9.46 -2.38
CA LEU A 136 -16.03 9.92 -1.06
C LEU A 136 -17.49 10.36 -1.11
N ARG A 137 -18.23 10.06 -0.07
CA ARG A 137 -19.58 10.55 0.15
C ARG A 137 -19.84 10.80 1.63
N ASP A 138 -20.92 11.50 1.93
CA ASP A 138 -21.32 11.89 3.27
C ASP A 138 -20.21 12.78 3.90
N GLY A 139 -19.83 12.55 5.13
CA GLY A 139 -18.76 13.27 5.83
C GLY A 139 -17.41 12.54 5.87
N ALA A 140 -17.18 11.58 4.96
CA ALA A 140 -15.94 10.83 4.94
C ALA A 140 -14.73 11.71 4.59
N LYS A 141 -13.57 11.35 5.16
CA LYS A 141 -12.31 12.08 4.95
C LYS A 141 -11.25 11.14 4.42
N LYS A 142 -10.54 11.60 3.40
CA LYS A 142 -9.36 10.94 2.87
C LYS A 142 -8.14 11.84 3.03
N ILE A 143 -7.05 11.25 3.47
CA ILE A 143 -5.72 11.87 3.45
C ILE A 143 -4.82 10.92 2.68
N PHE A 144 -4.15 11.42 1.66
CA PHE A 144 -3.12 10.69 0.95
C PHE A 144 -1.83 11.48 0.94
N ARG A 145 -0.73 10.80 1.23
CA ARG A 145 0.63 11.34 1.14
C ARG A 145 1.47 10.35 0.35
N GLY A 146 1.97 10.79 -0.79
CA GLY A 146 2.93 10.05 -1.60
C GLY A 146 4.31 10.72 -1.53
N THR A 147 5.35 9.93 -1.39
CA THR A 147 6.74 10.38 -1.43
C THR A 147 7.53 9.42 -2.31
N ILE A 148 8.14 9.97 -3.34
CA ILE A 148 9.09 9.24 -4.19
C ILE A 148 10.43 9.92 -4.03
N ASP A 149 11.37 9.23 -3.40
CA ASP A 149 12.69 9.74 -3.10
C ASP A 149 13.76 9.04 -3.95
N PHE A 150 14.57 9.84 -4.62
CA PHE A 150 15.67 9.37 -5.46
C PHE A 150 17.00 9.60 -4.73
N GLU A 151 17.55 8.55 -4.18
CA GLU A 151 18.80 8.59 -3.44
C GLU A 151 20.02 8.80 -4.37
N THR A 152 21.10 9.30 -3.79
CA THR A 152 22.34 9.50 -4.55
C THR A 152 22.80 8.19 -5.18
N GLY A 153 22.94 8.19 -6.51
CA GLY A 153 23.35 7.01 -7.27
C GLY A 153 22.23 6.28 -8.00
N SER A 154 20.97 6.66 -7.80
CA SER A 154 19.80 6.08 -8.49
C SER A 154 19.56 6.65 -9.88
N SER A 155 20.61 6.70 -10.73
CA SER A 155 20.51 7.26 -12.08
C SER A 155 19.50 6.51 -12.95
N ASP A 156 18.89 7.25 -13.90
CA ASP A 156 17.93 6.72 -14.88
C ASP A 156 16.68 6.05 -14.26
N SER A 157 16.35 6.47 -13.04
CA SER A 157 15.15 5.98 -12.33
C SER A 157 13.96 6.89 -12.58
N VAL A 158 12.75 6.31 -12.55
CA VAL A 158 11.48 7.01 -12.83
C VAL A 158 10.46 6.69 -11.76
N GLY A 159 9.74 7.71 -11.32
CA GLY A 159 8.62 7.57 -10.40
C GLY A 159 7.43 8.39 -10.87
N ASN A 160 6.25 7.79 -10.80
CA ASN A 160 4.99 8.42 -11.17
C ASN A 160 3.95 8.21 -10.08
N GLU A 161 3.14 9.23 -9.85
CA GLU A 161 2.00 9.21 -8.94
C GLU A 161 0.78 9.80 -9.63
N LEU A 162 -0.35 9.12 -9.51
CA LEU A 162 -1.64 9.57 -10.01
C LEU A 162 -2.69 9.38 -8.92
N GLU A 163 -3.41 10.45 -8.62
CA GLU A 163 -4.53 10.41 -7.69
C GLU A 163 -5.80 10.95 -8.36
N ASN A 164 -6.90 10.19 -8.23
CA ASN A 164 -8.23 10.56 -8.69
C ASN A 164 -9.26 10.37 -7.58
N VAL A 165 -10.04 11.40 -7.29
CA VAL A 165 -11.11 11.37 -6.29
C VAL A 165 -12.42 11.78 -6.93
N LEU A 166 -13.45 10.98 -6.71
CA LEU A 166 -14.83 11.31 -7.06
C LEU A 166 -15.59 11.72 -5.80
N MET A 167 -16.09 12.94 -5.78
CA MET A 167 -16.92 13.47 -4.69
C MET A 167 -18.39 13.20 -5.01
N LEU A 168 -19.09 12.48 -4.14
CA LEU A 168 -20.48 12.07 -4.34
C LEU A 168 -21.39 12.73 -3.31
N GLY A 169 -22.18 13.73 -3.74
CA GLY A 169 -23.07 14.49 -2.89
C GLY A 169 -22.60 15.92 -2.65
N ASP A 170 -23.46 16.69 -1.97
CA ASP A 170 -23.23 18.14 -1.75
C ASP A 170 -22.47 18.43 -0.45
N ASP A 171 -22.27 17.44 0.41
CA ASP A 171 -21.68 17.56 1.75
C ASP A 171 -20.29 16.91 1.88
N VAL A 172 -19.53 16.82 0.80
CA VAL A 172 -18.19 16.18 0.80
C VAL A 172 -17.10 17.22 0.64
#